data_1320edfe3ca49299698c31b690b0ceb0
#
_entry.id   1320edfe3ca49299698c31b690b0ceb0
#
_cell.length_a   1.000
_cell.length_b   1.000
_cell.length_c   1.000
_cell.angle_alpha   90.00
_cell.angle_beta   90.00
_cell.angle_gamma   90.00
#
_symmetry.space_group_name_H-M   'P 1'
#
loop_
_entity.id
_entity.type
_entity.pdbx_description
1 polymer ?
#
loop_
_entity_poly.entity_id
_entity_poly.type
_entity_poly.pdbx_seq_one_letter_code
_entity_poly.pdbx_strand_id
1 'polypeptide(L)'
;GDLCFQKAGILLAHRVTTVSPTYADEITRGRFGGGLDGVVRARGDRLVGILNGVDYRTWDPRHDTHLPCAYDPQSLAGKAACRVQLRRHFSLTENASGPIFVVISRLNWQKGLDLVVDAAATIVASGAQLVVIGSGEGHLEWQFRQLQDRFPRQVGVHIGYSEPLAHLAMAGGDALLMPSRHEPCGLTQLYAKRYGTLPVVQSVGGLADTVDPQTGFIFDEHFTALADVVQHVAYVHRDQARWQHMMLTAMAQDFAWENSAREYLRVYRELQG
;
A
#
# COMPACT_ATOMS: atom_id res chain seq x y z
N GLY A 1 22.61 -18.58 28.60
CA GLY A 1 21.61 -18.03 27.69
C GLY A 1 22.19 -16.85 26.95
N ASP A 2 21.86 -16.70 25.68
CA ASP A 2 22.42 -15.66 24.85
C ASP A 2 21.90 -14.27 25.25
N LEU A 3 22.78 -13.27 25.16
CA LEU A 3 22.42 -11.88 25.47
C LEU A 3 21.64 -11.30 24.29
N CYS A 4 20.38 -10.89 24.50
CA CYS A 4 19.54 -10.24 23.50
C CYS A 4 19.39 -8.74 23.83
N PHE A 5 20.14 -7.89 23.13
CA PHE A 5 20.09 -6.43 23.33
C PHE A 5 18.72 -5.82 23.03
N GLN A 6 18.01 -6.33 22.01
CA GLN A 6 16.65 -5.88 21.71
C GLN A 6 15.70 -6.16 22.88
N LYS A 7 15.75 -7.35 23.45
CA LYS A 7 14.94 -7.70 24.64
C LYS A 7 15.27 -6.79 25.82
N ALA A 8 16.55 -6.54 26.08
CA ALA A 8 16.99 -5.64 27.14
C ALA A 8 16.49 -4.21 26.92
N GLY A 9 16.61 -3.68 25.70
CA GLY A 9 16.10 -2.36 25.33
C GLY A 9 14.59 -2.24 25.57
N ILE A 10 13.79 -3.22 25.13
CA ILE A 10 12.35 -3.24 25.34
C ILE A 10 12.00 -3.27 26.82
N LEU A 11 12.68 -4.07 27.63
CA LEU A 11 12.38 -4.22 29.06
C LEU A 11 12.74 -2.98 29.87
N LEU A 12 13.85 -2.32 29.54
CA LEU A 12 14.41 -1.22 30.35
C LEU A 12 13.94 0.16 29.91
N ALA A 13 13.39 0.31 28.69
CA ALA A 13 12.88 1.59 28.22
C ALA A 13 11.69 2.08 29.05
N HIS A 14 11.56 3.37 29.27
CA HIS A 14 10.39 3.97 29.90
C HIS A 14 9.13 3.85 29.03
N ARG A 15 9.28 4.08 27.74
CA ARG A 15 8.26 3.87 26.69
C ARG A 15 8.86 3.09 25.54
N VAL A 16 8.05 2.29 24.86
CA VAL A 16 8.40 1.59 23.63
C VAL A 16 7.46 2.06 22.55
N THR A 17 7.98 2.53 21.42
CA THR A 17 7.16 2.94 20.28
C THR A 17 7.29 1.97 19.13
N THR A 18 6.21 1.79 18.40
CA THR A 18 6.19 1.10 17.10
C THR A 18 5.35 1.91 16.10
N VAL A 19 5.24 1.42 14.86
CA VAL A 19 4.85 2.26 13.72
C VAL A 19 3.36 2.20 13.35
N SER A 20 2.51 1.58 14.17
CA SER A 20 1.05 1.69 14.05
C SER A 20 0.35 1.15 15.31
N PRO A 21 -0.85 1.63 15.65
CA PRO A 21 -1.64 1.11 16.77
C PRO A 21 -2.00 -0.37 16.61
N THR A 22 -2.51 -0.78 15.45
CA THR A 22 -2.84 -2.19 15.17
C THR A 22 -1.59 -3.06 15.23
N TYR A 23 -0.46 -2.61 14.67
CA TYR A 23 0.79 -3.35 14.76
C TYR A 23 1.32 -3.45 16.21
N ALA A 24 1.11 -2.43 17.05
CA ALA A 24 1.44 -2.50 18.47
C ALA A 24 0.70 -3.64 19.17
N ASP A 25 -0.57 -3.85 18.85
CA ASP A 25 -1.35 -4.99 19.35
C ASP A 25 -0.87 -6.33 18.74
N GLU A 26 -0.64 -6.40 17.43
CA GLU A 26 -0.20 -7.61 16.73
C GLU A 26 1.11 -8.18 17.28
N ILE A 27 2.12 -7.34 17.56
CA ILE A 27 3.42 -7.81 18.09
C ILE A 27 3.36 -8.31 19.54
N THR A 28 2.24 -8.12 20.24
CA THR A 28 1.99 -8.75 21.54
C THR A 28 1.57 -10.22 21.41
N ARG A 29 1.31 -10.71 20.17
CA ARG A 29 0.83 -12.05 19.86
C ARG A 29 1.92 -12.86 19.16
N GLY A 30 1.99 -14.16 19.42
CA GLY A 30 3.08 -15.03 18.96
C GLY A 30 3.35 -15.04 17.46
N ARG A 31 2.33 -14.79 16.62
CA ARG A 31 2.46 -14.78 15.15
C ARG A 31 3.37 -13.65 14.65
N PHE A 32 3.34 -12.48 15.30
CA PHE A 32 4.03 -11.27 14.83
C PHE A 32 5.14 -10.79 15.77
N GLY A 33 5.19 -11.32 16.98
CA GLY A 33 6.14 -10.89 18.02
C GLY A 33 7.58 -11.36 17.83
N GLY A 34 7.87 -12.21 16.83
CA GLY A 34 9.23 -12.68 16.55
C GLY A 34 9.93 -13.35 17.75
N GLY A 35 9.17 -14.02 18.62
CA GLY A 35 9.67 -14.63 19.86
C GLY A 35 9.83 -13.64 21.02
N LEU A 36 9.49 -12.37 20.84
CA LEU A 36 9.51 -11.34 21.88
C LEU A 36 8.10 -10.89 22.32
N ASP A 37 7.04 -11.54 21.82
CA ASP A 37 5.65 -11.20 22.11
C ASP A 37 5.33 -11.11 23.60
N GLY A 38 5.84 -12.04 24.42
CA GLY A 38 5.69 -11.99 25.86
C GLY A 38 6.37 -10.79 26.51
N VAL A 39 7.56 -10.39 25.99
CA VAL A 39 8.31 -9.21 26.47
C VAL A 39 7.57 -7.93 26.08
N VAL A 40 7.10 -7.85 24.84
CA VAL A 40 6.35 -6.68 24.33
C VAL A 40 5.02 -6.55 25.07
N ARG A 41 4.26 -7.64 25.22
CA ARG A 41 3.00 -7.67 25.95
C ARG A 41 3.15 -7.20 27.41
N ALA A 42 4.26 -7.55 28.06
CA ALA A 42 4.54 -7.10 29.43
C ALA A 42 4.74 -5.57 29.56
N ARG A 43 4.88 -4.86 28.44
CA ARG A 43 4.98 -3.37 28.45
C ARG A 43 3.62 -2.70 28.67
N GLY A 44 2.50 -3.36 28.35
CA GLY A 44 1.16 -2.83 28.54
C GLY A 44 0.99 -1.43 27.92
N ASP A 45 0.54 -0.47 28.72
CA ASP A 45 0.36 0.94 28.34
C ASP A 45 1.64 1.71 27.98
N ARG A 46 2.80 1.11 28.23
CA ARG A 46 4.10 1.70 27.85
C ARG A 46 4.48 1.39 26.39
N LEU A 47 3.71 0.54 25.69
CA LEU A 47 3.83 0.30 24.25
C LEU A 47 2.87 1.24 23.52
N VAL A 48 3.39 2.05 22.60
CA VAL A 48 2.60 3.04 21.84
C VAL A 48 2.83 2.86 20.35
N GLY A 49 1.75 2.70 19.58
CA GLY A 49 1.78 2.69 18.12
C GLY A 49 1.61 4.11 17.58
N ILE A 50 2.56 4.58 16.76
CA ILE A 50 2.53 5.90 16.12
C ILE A 50 2.77 5.70 14.63
N LEU A 51 1.79 6.08 13.79
CA LEU A 51 1.91 5.96 12.35
C LEU A 51 3.07 6.82 11.80
N ASN A 52 3.78 6.29 10.81
CA ASN A 52 4.73 7.08 10.03
C ASN A 52 4.00 8.10 9.17
N GLY A 53 4.67 9.21 8.89
CA GLY A 53 4.17 10.24 7.97
C GLY A 53 4.67 10.08 6.54
N VAL A 54 4.15 10.92 5.67
CA VAL A 54 4.54 11.06 4.26
C VAL A 54 5.32 12.36 4.07
N ASP A 55 6.40 12.32 3.30
CA ASP A 55 7.04 13.54 2.80
C ASP A 55 6.33 14.02 1.53
N TYR A 56 5.40 14.94 1.70
CA TYR A 56 4.66 15.53 0.59
C TYR A 56 5.49 16.48 -0.29
N ARG A 57 6.76 16.76 0.02
CA ARG A 57 7.66 17.45 -0.90
C ARG A 57 8.06 16.54 -2.06
N THR A 58 8.12 15.23 -1.80
CA THR A 58 8.46 14.22 -2.80
C THR A 58 7.19 13.55 -3.36
N TRP A 59 6.24 13.19 -2.49
CA TRP A 59 5.05 12.40 -2.87
C TRP A 59 3.79 13.26 -2.93
N ASP A 60 3.71 14.14 -3.93
CA ASP A 60 2.52 14.98 -4.17
C ASP A 60 2.36 15.28 -5.67
N PRO A 61 1.22 14.89 -6.31
CA PRO A 61 1.01 15.05 -7.74
C PRO A 61 0.97 16.50 -8.22
N ARG A 62 0.87 17.48 -7.31
CA ARG A 62 0.86 18.91 -7.65
C ARG A 62 2.20 19.43 -8.17
N HIS A 63 3.30 18.79 -7.75
CA HIS A 63 4.66 19.26 -8.10
C HIS A 63 5.65 18.11 -8.32
N ASP A 64 5.15 16.90 -8.50
CA ASP A 64 5.97 15.73 -8.78
C ASP A 64 6.61 15.81 -10.18
N THR A 65 7.93 15.90 -10.20
CA THR A 65 8.72 16.06 -11.44
C THR A 65 8.85 14.78 -12.27
N HIS A 66 8.44 13.64 -11.73
CA HIS A 66 8.41 12.34 -12.45
C HIS A 66 7.15 12.18 -13.30
N LEU A 67 6.15 13.05 -13.13
CA LEU A 67 4.90 12.97 -13.87
C LEU A 67 4.92 13.75 -15.17
N PRO A 68 4.28 13.26 -16.23
CA PRO A 68 4.13 14.00 -17.47
C PRO A 68 3.26 15.25 -17.33
N CYS A 69 2.39 15.28 -16.33
CA CYS A 69 1.49 16.39 -16.06
C CYS A 69 1.10 16.40 -14.57
N ALA A 70 1.27 17.54 -13.91
CA ALA A 70 0.82 17.73 -12.54
C ALA A 70 -0.72 17.76 -12.45
N TYR A 71 -1.27 17.43 -11.29
CA TYR A 71 -2.71 17.49 -11.01
C TYR A 71 -2.99 17.64 -9.51
N ASP A 72 -4.23 17.98 -9.20
CA ASP A 72 -4.74 18.10 -7.85
C ASP A 72 -6.22 17.65 -7.77
N PRO A 73 -6.84 17.63 -6.57
CA PRO A 73 -8.25 17.27 -6.42
C PRO A 73 -9.23 18.17 -7.19
N GLN A 74 -8.86 19.39 -7.54
CA GLN A 74 -9.69 20.34 -8.30
C GLN A 74 -9.60 20.10 -9.81
N SER A 75 -8.49 19.50 -10.28
CA SER A 75 -8.24 19.24 -11.70
C SER A 75 -7.53 17.91 -11.93
N LEU A 76 -8.30 16.88 -12.24
CA LEU A 76 -7.80 15.50 -12.45
C LEU A 76 -7.32 15.22 -13.89
N ALA A 77 -7.26 16.24 -14.76
CA ALA A 77 -6.82 16.06 -16.15
C ALA A 77 -5.39 15.49 -16.23
N GLY A 78 -4.50 15.91 -15.33
CA GLY A 78 -3.13 15.38 -15.25
C GLY A 78 -3.09 13.89 -14.87
N LYS A 79 -3.99 13.42 -13.99
CA LYS A 79 -4.13 11.99 -13.67
C LYS A 79 -4.50 11.17 -14.91
N ALA A 80 -5.42 11.68 -15.74
CA ALA A 80 -5.77 11.04 -17.01
C ALA A 80 -4.57 10.96 -17.96
N ALA A 81 -3.74 12.01 -18.05
CA ALA A 81 -2.51 11.99 -18.83
C ALA A 81 -1.48 10.97 -18.31
N CYS A 82 -1.31 10.87 -16.99
CA CYS A 82 -0.46 9.85 -16.36
C CYS A 82 -0.97 8.43 -16.67
N ARG A 83 -2.29 8.20 -16.67
CA ARG A 83 -2.90 6.92 -17.05
C ARG A 83 -2.56 6.53 -18.49
N VAL A 84 -2.65 7.45 -19.43
CA VAL A 84 -2.26 7.21 -20.83
C VAL A 84 -0.77 6.88 -20.93
N GLN A 85 0.07 7.64 -20.24
CA GLN A 85 1.53 7.39 -20.23
C GLN A 85 1.88 6.04 -19.62
N LEU A 86 1.22 5.64 -18.52
CA LEU A 86 1.41 4.34 -17.89
C LEU A 86 1.07 3.19 -18.85
N ARG A 87 -0.08 3.29 -19.53
CA ARG A 87 -0.49 2.31 -20.55
C ARG A 87 0.53 2.19 -21.69
N ARG A 88 1.01 3.32 -22.18
CA ARG A 88 2.03 3.34 -23.26
C ARG A 88 3.35 2.72 -22.79
N HIS A 89 3.81 3.07 -21.59
CA HIS A 89 5.07 2.54 -21.06
C HIS A 89 5.07 1.01 -20.98
N PHE A 90 3.95 0.43 -20.55
CA PHE A 90 3.79 -1.03 -20.42
C PHE A 90 3.13 -1.69 -21.64
N SER A 91 2.96 -0.97 -22.75
CA SER A 91 2.30 -1.45 -23.98
C SER A 91 0.91 -2.05 -23.73
N LEU A 92 0.18 -1.52 -22.75
CA LEU A 92 -1.18 -1.96 -22.42
C LEU A 92 -2.20 -1.45 -23.44
N THR A 93 -3.37 -2.09 -23.48
CA THR A 93 -4.48 -1.64 -24.34
C THR A 93 -4.95 -0.25 -23.94
N GLU A 94 -4.82 0.73 -24.84
CA GLU A 94 -5.07 2.15 -24.53
C GLU A 94 -6.52 2.44 -24.15
N ASN A 95 -7.50 1.82 -24.83
CA ASN A 95 -8.93 2.08 -24.67
C ASN A 95 -9.65 1.06 -23.77
N ALA A 96 -8.92 0.37 -22.88
CA ALA A 96 -9.55 -0.52 -21.91
C ALA A 96 -10.39 0.28 -20.91
N SER A 97 -11.64 -0.15 -20.68
CA SER A 97 -12.60 0.54 -19.82
C SER A 97 -12.44 0.19 -18.33
N GLY A 98 -11.82 -0.94 -18.04
CA GLY A 98 -11.58 -1.40 -16.66
C GLY A 98 -10.48 -0.63 -15.94
N PRO A 99 -10.38 -0.79 -14.62
CA PRO A 99 -9.33 -0.17 -13.82
C PRO A 99 -7.94 -0.71 -14.14
N ILE A 100 -6.91 0.10 -13.87
CA ILE A 100 -5.52 -0.34 -13.82
C ILE A 100 -5.18 -0.65 -12.37
N PHE A 101 -5.00 -1.93 -12.05
CA PHE A 101 -4.40 -2.34 -10.79
C PHE A 101 -2.88 -2.18 -10.85
N VAL A 102 -2.29 -1.63 -9.81
CA VAL A 102 -0.84 -1.48 -9.71
C VAL A 102 -0.29 -2.21 -8.48
N VAL A 103 0.87 -2.80 -8.62
CA VAL A 103 1.67 -3.38 -7.53
C VAL A 103 3.03 -2.69 -7.54
N ILE A 104 3.43 -2.10 -6.41
CA ILE A 104 4.74 -1.46 -6.24
C ILE A 104 5.31 -1.98 -4.92
N SER A 105 6.14 -3.03 -4.99
CA SER A 105 6.56 -3.74 -3.79
C SER A 105 7.77 -4.64 -4.04
N ARG A 106 8.40 -5.10 -2.95
CA ARG A 106 9.27 -6.28 -3.01
C ARG A 106 8.42 -7.51 -3.34
N LEU A 107 8.87 -8.30 -4.31
CA LEU A 107 8.16 -9.51 -4.74
C LEU A 107 8.51 -10.66 -3.81
N ASN A 108 7.79 -10.80 -2.70
CA ASN A 108 7.98 -11.86 -1.73
C ASN A 108 6.64 -12.33 -1.12
N TRP A 109 6.70 -13.48 -0.44
CA TRP A 109 5.54 -14.07 0.22
C TRP A 109 4.93 -13.15 1.31
N GLN A 110 5.76 -12.43 2.06
CA GLN A 110 5.29 -11.51 3.09
C GLN A 110 4.36 -10.42 2.53
N LYS A 111 4.63 -9.97 1.30
CA LYS A 111 3.80 -8.97 0.61
C LYS A 111 2.58 -9.56 -0.09
N GLY A 112 2.35 -10.88 0.02
CA GLY A 112 1.19 -11.55 -0.54
C GLY A 112 1.15 -11.57 -2.08
N LEU A 113 2.33 -11.53 -2.74
CA LEU A 113 2.40 -11.41 -4.21
C LEU A 113 2.00 -12.68 -4.92
N ASP A 114 2.05 -13.83 -4.26
CA ASP A 114 1.44 -15.09 -4.69
C ASP A 114 -0.09 -14.94 -4.87
N LEU A 115 -0.78 -14.24 -3.98
CA LEU A 115 -2.23 -13.96 -4.12
C LEU A 115 -2.53 -13.11 -5.36
N VAL A 116 -1.62 -12.18 -5.73
CA VAL A 116 -1.78 -11.38 -6.96
C VAL A 116 -1.60 -12.26 -8.20
N VAL A 117 -0.63 -13.18 -8.18
CA VAL A 117 -0.43 -14.15 -9.27
C VAL A 117 -1.70 -14.99 -9.47
N ASP A 118 -2.28 -15.51 -8.38
CA ASP A 118 -3.49 -16.32 -8.43
C ASP A 118 -4.71 -15.52 -8.92
N ALA A 119 -4.83 -14.24 -8.54
CA ALA A 119 -5.92 -13.38 -8.95
C ALA A 119 -5.78 -12.80 -10.38
N ALA A 120 -4.61 -12.93 -11.04
CA ALA A 120 -4.32 -12.24 -12.29
C ALA A 120 -5.29 -12.59 -13.43
N ALA A 121 -5.69 -13.85 -13.56
CA ALA A 121 -6.67 -14.25 -14.57
C ALA A 121 -8.05 -13.60 -14.33
N THR A 122 -8.46 -13.46 -13.09
CA THR A 122 -9.70 -12.77 -12.69
C THR A 122 -9.62 -11.27 -12.95
N ILE A 123 -8.46 -10.63 -12.67
CA ILE A 123 -8.22 -9.22 -12.99
C ILE A 123 -8.46 -8.99 -14.48
N VAL A 124 -7.80 -9.79 -15.33
CA VAL A 124 -7.91 -9.69 -16.79
C VAL A 124 -9.34 -9.97 -17.26
N ALA A 125 -10.00 -11.01 -16.75
CA ALA A 125 -11.37 -11.37 -17.11
C ALA A 125 -12.40 -10.28 -16.74
N SER A 126 -12.13 -9.48 -15.72
CA SER A 126 -12.98 -8.33 -15.35
C SER A 126 -12.86 -7.12 -16.29
N GLY A 127 -11.97 -7.18 -17.29
CA GLY A 127 -11.63 -6.10 -18.21
C GLY A 127 -10.62 -5.11 -17.66
N ALA A 128 -10.03 -5.41 -16.51
CA ALA A 128 -8.98 -4.61 -15.87
C ALA A 128 -7.59 -4.93 -16.44
N GLN A 129 -6.63 -4.09 -16.09
CA GLN A 129 -5.21 -4.25 -16.43
C GLN A 129 -4.39 -4.35 -15.14
N LEU A 130 -3.23 -5.00 -15.20
CA LEU A 130 -2.32 -5.16 -14.07
C LEU A 130 -0.92 -4.63 -14.44
N VAL A 131 -0.38 -3.76 -13.60
CA VAL A 131 1.01 -3.29 -13.67
C VAL A 131 1.75 -3.74 -12.41
N VAL A 132 2.88 -4.41 -12.57
CA VAL A 132 3.72 -4.87 -11.46
C VAL A 132 5.11 -4.26 -11.57
N ILE A 133 5.56 -3.58 -10.52
CA ILE A 133 6.88 -2.96 -10.42
C ILE A 133 7.54 -3.46 -9.12
N GLY A 134 8.67 -4.13 -9.24
CA GLY A 134 9.40 -4.62 -8.08
C GLY A 134 10.37 -5.75 -8.40
N SER A 135 11.09 -6.18 -7.38
CA SER A 135 12.00 -7.33 -7.46
C SER A 135 12.00 -8.10 -6.15
N GLY A 136 12.43 -9.35 -6.16
CA GLY A 136 12.47 -10.17 -4.95
C GLY A 136 12.76 -11.64 -5.19
N GLU A 137 11.85 -12.51 -4.79
CA GLU A 137 11.99 -13.95 -4.92
C GLU A 137 11.90 -14.38 -6.40
N GLY A 138 12.93 -15.09 -6.88
CA GLY A 138 13.06 -15.42 -8.31
C GLY A 138 11.87 -16.20 -8.90
N HIS A 139 11.19 -17.02 -8.09
CA HIS A 139 10.00 -17.72 -8.55
C HIS A 139 8.81 -16.78 -8.80
N LEU A 140 8.61 -15.74 -7.96
CA LEU A 140 7.58 -14.72 -8.18
C LEU A 140 7.90 -13.84 -9.37
N GLU A 141 9.17 -13.42 -9.53
CA GLU A 141 9.60 -12.68 -10.71
C GLU A 141 9.33 -13.46 -12.01
N TRP A 142 9.63 -14.76 -12.00
CA TRP A 142 9.34 -15.64 -13.12
C TRP A 142 7.83 -15.75 -13.38
N GLN A 143 7.01 -15.97 -12.35
CA GLN A 143 5.55 -16.06 -12.48
C GLN A 143 4.95 -14.78 -13.07
N PHE A 144 5.39 -13.58 -12.62
CA PHE A 144 4.90 -12.32 -13.19
C PHE A 144 5.29 -12.15 -14.66
N ARG A 145 6.52 -12.56 -15.07
CA ARG A 145 6.89 -12.58 -16.50
C ARG A 145 6.00 -13.52 -17.31
N GLN A 146 5.70 -14.72 -16.79
CA GLN A 146 4.76 -15.64 -17.44
C GLN A 146 3.35 -15.06 -17.57
N LEU A 147 2.89 -14.29 -16.59
CA LEU A 147 1.60 -13.59 -16.68
C LEU A 147 1.61 -12.52 -17.78
N GLN A 148 2.68 -11.76 -17.94
CA GLN A 148 2.82 -10.80 -19.03
C GLN A 148 2.80 -11.49 -20.39
N ASP A 149 3.49 -12.62 -20.53
CA ASP A 149 3.50 -13.41 -21.78
C ASP A 149 2.12 -14.02 -22.08
N ARG A 150 1.42 -14.47 -21.04
CA ARG A 150 0.07 -15.06 -21.15
C ARG A 150 -1.02 -14.02 -21.45
N PHE A 151 -0.89 -12.82 -20.94
CA PHE A 151 -1.87 -11.74 -21.06
C PHE A 151 -1.23 -10.48 -21.67
N PRO A 152 -0.70 -10.55 -22.88
CA PRO A 152 -0.05 -9.42 -23.53
C PRO A 152 -1.04 -8.26 -23.65
N ARG A 153 -0.55 -7.03 -23.45
CA ARG A 153 -1.33 -5.79 -23.46
C ARG A 153 -2.35 -5.62 -22.33
N GLN A 154 -2.42 -6.56 -21.38
CA GLN A 154 -3.28 -6.50 -20.18
C GLN A 154 -2.46 -6.56 -18.90
N VAL A 155 -1.29 -7.22 -18.93
CA VAL A 155 -0.34 -7.28 -17.83
C VAL A 155 0.98 -6.67 -18.26
N GLY A 156 1.48 -5.70 -17.50
CA GLY A 156 2.80 -5.09 -17.68
C GLY A 156 3.67 -5.32 -16.46
N VAL A 157 4.93 -5.75 -16.66
CA VAL A 157 5.83 -6.09 -15.56
C VAL A 157 7.18 -5.38 -15.73
N HIS A 158 7.64 -4.74 -14.67
CA HIS A 158 9.00 -4.21 -14.55
C HIS A 158 9.69 -4.87 -13.35
N ILE A 159 10.64 -5.75 -13.65
CA ILE A 159 11.46 -6.38 -12.59
C ILE A 159 12.63 -5.47 -12.28
N GLY A 160 12.62 -4.91 -11.09
CA GLY A 160 13.62 -3.97 -10.59
C GLY A 160 13.02 -2.82 -9.80
N TYR A 161 13.90 -1.99 -9.25
CA TYR A 161 13.52 -0.72 -8.63
C TYR A 161 13.57 0.39 -9.68
N SER A 162 12.51 1.18 -9.73
CA SER A 162 12.46 2.40 -10.55
C SER A 162 11.56 3.44 -9.89
N GLU A 163 12.17 4.47 -9.32
CA GLU A 163 11.45 5.55 -8.67
C GLU A 163 10.52 6.30 -9.65
N PRO A 164 10.95 6.69 -10.87
CA PRO A 164 10.06 7.35 -11.81
C PRO A 164 8.85 6.49 -12.20
N LEU A 165 9.04 5.16 -12.35
CA LEU A 165 7.92 4.27 -12.65
C LEU A 165 6.99 4.09 -11.46
N ALA A 166 7.49 4.09 -10.23
CA ALA A 166 6.66 4.05 -9.03
C ALA A 166 5.75 5.28 -8.96
N HIS A 167 6.28 6.47 -9.17
CA HIS A 167 5.50 7.72 -9.23
C HIS A 167 4.46 7.69 -10.36
N LEU A 168 4.87 7.28 -11.57
CA LEU A 168 3.96 7.17 -12.71
C LEU A 168 2.84 6.14 -12.45
N ALA A 169 3.15 5.00 -11.82
CA ALA A 169 2.16 3.98 -11.50
C ALA A 169 1.19 4.46 -10.40
N MET A 170 1.69 5.20 -9.39
CA MET A 170 0.82 5.85 -8.41
C MET A 170 -0.12 6.86 -9.05
N ALA A 171 0.37 7.65 -10.01
CA ALA A 171 -0.44 8.68 -10.67
C ALA A 171 -1.39 8.11 -11.73
N GLY A 172 -0.96 7.11 -12.48
CA GLY A 172 -1.70 6.55 -13.62
C GLY A 172 -2.58 5.33 -13.28
N GLY A 173 -2.35 4.69 -12.12
CA GLY A 173 -3.16 3.59 -11.63
C GLY A 173 -4.52 4.03 -11.08
N ASP A 174 -5.45 3.09 -10.96
CA ASP A 174 -6.75 3.29 -10.33
C ASP A 174 -6.78 2.67 -8.94
N ALA A 175 -6.20 1.48 -8.78
CA ALA A 175 -6.16 0.77 -7.50
C ALA A 175 -4.77 0.17 -7.24
N LEU A 176 -4.27 0.33 -6.01
CA LEU A 176 -3.00 -0.26 -5.54
C LEU A 176 -3.28 -1.55 -4.79
N LEU A 177 -2.74 -2.68 -5.25
CA LEU A 177 -2.85 -3.97 -4.54
C LEU A 177 -1.74 -4.12 -3.51
N MET A 178 -2.11 -4.26 -2.24
CA MET A 178 -1.23 -4.54 -1.10
C MET A 178 -1.78 -5.67 -0.24
N PRO A 179 -1.80 -6.92 -0.72
CA PRO A 179 -2.30 -8.06 0.03
C PRO A 179 -1.27 -8.59 1.05
N SER A 180 -0.58 -7.68 1.74
CA SER A 180 0.50 -8.01 2.66
C SER A 180 0.00 -8.82 3.86
N ARG A 181 0.63 -9.96 4.14
CA ARG A 181 0.38 -10.76 5.33
C ARG A 181 0.96 -10.16 6.61
N HIS A 182 1.91 -9.25 6.43
CA HIS A 182 2.55 -8.52 7.53
C HIS A 182 3.02 -7.15 7.01
N GLU A 183 2.43 -6.08 7.57
CA GLU A 183 2.74 -4.70 7.18
C GLU A 183 2.73 -3.79 8.41
N PRO A 184 3.88 -3.57 9.07
CA PRO A 184 3.94 -2.79 10.29
C PRO A 184 3.30 -1.40 10.19
N CYS A 185 3.55 -0.67 9.13
CA CYS A 185 2.93 0.61 8.84
C CYS A 185 2.41 0.67 7.41
N GLY A 186 3.30 0.38 6.44
CA GLY A 186 3.09 0.71 5.04
C GLY A 186 3.21 2.22 4.80
N LEU A 187 3.81 2.58 3.67
CA LEU A 187 3.83 3.96 3.19
C LEU A 187 3.18 4.06 1.81
N THR A 188 3.27 2.99 1.05
CA THR A 188 2.84 2.93 -0.34
C THR A 188 1.34 3.22 -0.49
N GLN A 189 0.48 2.75 0.44
CA GLN A 189 -0.94 3.08 0.47
C GLN A 189 -1.20 4.55 0.77
N LEU A 190 -0.34 5.19 1.57
CA LEU A 190 -0.47 6.62 1.87
C LEU A 190 -0.11 7.47 0.65
N TYR A 191 0.95 7.06 -0.07
CA TYR A 191 1.31 7.67 -1.36
C TYR A 191 0.17 7.49 -2.37
N ALA A 192 -0.36 6.28 -2.52
CA ALA A 192 -1.46 5.98 -3.42
C ALA A 192 -2.68 6.88 -3.17
N LYS A 193 -3.09 7.04 -1.92
CA LYS A 193 -4.17 7.96 -1.53
C LYS A 193 -3.89 9.39 -1.98
N ARG A 194 -2.67 9.90 -1.77
CA ARG A 194 -2.29 11.25 -2.19
C ARG A 194 -2.41 11.45 -3.69
N TYR A 195 -2.14 10.40 -4.47
CA TYR A 195 -2.23 10.39 -5.93
C TYR A 195 -3.63 10.00 -6.45
N GLY A 196 -4.62 9.79 -5.58
CA GLY A 196 -5.96 9.37 -5.97
C GLY A 196 -6.01 7.95 -6.53
N THR A 197 -5.12 7.07 -6.12
CA THR A 197 -5.11 5.64 -6.42
C THR A 197 -5.58 4.89 -5.18
N LEU A 198 -6.72 4.20 -5.30
CA LEU A 198 -7.38 3.62 -4.14
C LEU A 198 -6.64 2.35 -3.68
N PRO A 199 -6.21 2.26 -2.40
CA PRO A 199 -5.55 1.06 -1.89
C PRO A 199 -6.55 -0.09 -1.72
N VAL A 200 -6.12 -1.29 -2.10
CA VAL A 200 -6.79 -2.58 -1.87
C VAL A 200 -5.87 -3.38 -0.96
N VAL A 201 -6.22 -3.49 0.30
CA VAL A 201 -5.29 -3.93 1.35
C VAL A 201 -5.87 -5.06 2.19
N GLN A 202 -4.97 -5.91 2.67
CA GLN A 202 -5.31 -6.82 3.75
C GLN A 202 -5.40 -6.08 5.09
N SER A 203 -6.33 -6.53 5.96
CA SER A 203 -6.58 -5.93 7.28
C SER A 203 -5.49 -6.32 8.28
N VAL A 204 -4.28 -5.75 8.13
CA VAL A 204 -3.12 -6.01 9.01
C VAL A 204 -2.37 -4.72 9.30
N GLY A 205 -1.81 -4.62 10.50
CA GLY A 205 -0.91 -3.54 10.93
C GLY A 205 -1.37 -2.16 10.50
N GLY A 206 -0.47 -1.34 9.98
CA GLY A 206 -0.76 0.03 9.56
C GLY A 206 -1.70 0.15 8.36
N LEU A 207 -1.94 -0.93 7.59
CA LEU A 207 -2.96 -0.94 6.54
C LEU A 207 -4.36 -0.82 7.13
N ALA A 208 -4.64 -1.58 8.20
CA ALA A 208 -5.91 -1.50 8.93
C ALA A 208 -6.14 -0.14 9.60
N ASP A 209 -5.06 0.55 10.01
CA ASP A 209 -5.15 1.87 10.65
C ASP A 209 -5.32 3.02 9.64
N THR A 210 -4.95 2.82 8.38
CA THR A 210 -4.83 3.91 7.39
C THR A 210 -5.79 3.81 6.22
N VAL A 211 -6.46 2.68 6.03
CA VAL A 211 -7.43 2.47 4.95
C VAL A 211 -8.80 2.18 5.55
N ASP A 212 -9.82 2.82 5.02
CA ASP A 212 -11.23 2.65 5.40
C ASP A 212 -12.10 2.49 4.13
N PRO A 213 -13.35 2.01 4.26
CA PRO A 213 -14.23 1.76 3.10
C PRO A 213 -14.58 2.98 2.24
N GLN A 214 -14.33 4.22 2.73
CA GLN A 214 -14.55 5.44 1.96
C GLN A 214 -13.33 5.83 1.12
N THR A 215 -12.15 5.29 1.45
CA THR A 215 -10.86 5.68 0.87
C THR A 215 -10.08 4.53 0.26
N GLY A 216 -10.64 3.31 0.28
CA GLY A 216 -10.03 2.11 -0.28
C GLY A 216 -10.88 0.87 -0.06
N PHE A 217 -10.25 -0.29 -0.22
CA PHE A 217 -10.89 -1.59 -0.04
C PHE A 217 -10.06 -2.41 0.93
N ILE A 218 -10.72 -2.95 1.96
CA ILE A 218 -10.09 -3.77 3.00
C ILE A 218 -10.65 -5.19 2.88
N PHE A 219 -9.79 -6.18 2.98
CA PHE A 219 -10.19 -7.59 3.02
C PHE A 219 -9.36 -8.37 4.05
N ASP A 220 -9.81 -9.57 4.37
CA ASP A 220 -9.07 -10.54 5.17
C ASP A 220 -8.95 -11.84 4.36
N GLU A 221 -7.71 -12.28 4.08
CA GLU A 221 -7.44 -13.47 3.26
C GLU A 221 -8.04 -14.78 3.83
N HIS A 222 -8.37 -14.81 5.14
CA HIS A 222 -9.00 -15.94 5.77
C HIS A 222 -10.49 -16.08 5.42
N PHE A 223 -11.13 -14.99 4.98
CA PHE A 223 -12.56 -14.94 4.68
C PHE A 223 -12.89 -14.61 3.23
N THR A 224 -11.97 -13.93 2.53
CA THR A 224 -12.23 -13.44 1.18
C THR A 224 -11.01 -13.58 0.31
N ALA A 225 -11.12 -14.30 -0.80
CA ALA A 225 -10.03 -14.42 -1.77
C ALA A 225 -9.77 -13.07 -2.47
N LEU A 226 -8.51 -12.76 -2.78
CA LEU A 226 -8.16 -11.54 -3.51
C LEU A 226 -8.87 -11.48 -4.89
N ALA A 227 -9.14 -12.63 -5.51
CA ALA A 227 -9.91 -12.71 -6.76
C ALA A 227 -11.32 -12.09 -6.64
N ASP A 228 -12.02 -12.33 -5.53
CA ASP A 228 -13.35 -11.77 -5.30
C ASP A 228 -13.27 -10.25 -5.04
N VAL A 229 -12.24 -9.84 -4.30
CA VAL A 229 -11.99 -8.42 -4.00
C VAL A 229 -11.74 -7.63 -5.28
N VAL A 230 -10.88 -8.12 -6.19
CA VAL A 230 -10.60 -7.41 -7.45
C VAL A 230 -11.81 -7.35 -8.38
N GLN A 231 -12.69 -8.36 -8.36
CA GLN A 231 -13.97 -8.29 -9.07
C GLN A 231 -14.87 -7.20 -8.48
N HIS A 232 -14.97 -7.13 -7.15
CA HIS A 232 -15.72 -6.08 -6.47
C HIS A 232 -15.17 -4.68 -6.78
N VAL A 233 -13.86 -4.49 -6.76
CA VAL A 233 -13.19 -3.24 -7.13
C VAL A 233 -13.52 -2.86 -8.57
N ALA A 234 -13.43 -3.80 -9.51
CA ALA A 234 -13.77 -3.56 -10.91
C ALA A 234 -15.27 -3.23 -11.09
N TYR A 235 -16.16 -3.82 -10.29
CA TYR A 235 -17.58 -3.48 -10.27
C TYR A 235 -17.81 -2.04 -9.77
N VAL A 236 -17.23 -1.67 -8.63
CA VAL A 236 -17.34 -0.31 -8.06
C VAL A 236 -16.75 0.74 -9.02
N HIS A 237 -15.64 0.42 -9.70
CA HIS A 237 -15.02 1.32 -10.68
C HIS A 237 -15.96 1.69 -11.84
N ARG A 238 -16.97 0.87 -12.19
CA ARG A 238 -17.96 1.20 -13.25
C ARG A 238 -18.83 2.38 -12.86
N ASP A 239 -19.09 2.58 -11.57
CA ASP A 239 -19.74 3.77 -11.03
C ASP A 239 -18.69 4.88 -10.86
N GLN A 240 -18.49 5.64 -11.93
CA GLN A 240 -17.47 6.70 -11.98
C GLN A 240 -17.72 7.82 -10.97
N ALA A 241 -18.97 8.11 -10.62
CA ALA A 241 -19.30 9.13 -9.62
C ALA A 241 -18.85 8.67 -8.23
N ARG A 242 -19.18 7.44 -7.86
CA ARG A 242 -18.75 6.82 -6.61
C ARG A 242 -17.24 6.70 -6.55
N TRP A 243 -16.59 6.24 -7.63
CA TRP A 243 -15.15 6.10 -7.71
C TRP A 243 -14.42 7.42 -7.49
N GLN A 244 -14.87 8.46 -8.19
CA GLN A 244 -14.31 9.82 -8.05
C GLN A 244 -14.51 10.36 -6.63
N HIS A 245 -15.66 10.13 -6.00
CA HIS A 245 -15.90 10.53 -4.62
C HIS A 245 -14.90 9.86 -3.66
N MET A 246 -14.73 8.53 -3.75
CA MET A 246 -13.76 7.80 -2.95
C MET A 246 -12.33 8.32 -3.16
N MET A 247 -11.95 8.55 -4.41
CA MET A 247 -10.64 9.08 -4.80
C MET A 247 -10.37 10.46 -4.18
N LEU A 248 -11.32 11.39 -4.30
CA LEU A 248 -11.19 12.74 -3.73
C LEU A 248 -11.16 12.71 -2.20
N THR A 249 -11.95 11.84 -1.57
CA THR A 249 -11.92 11.62 -0.11
C THR A 249 -10.54 11.10 0.33
N ALA A 250 -9.97 10.16 -0.40
CA ALA A 250 -8.62 9.65 -0.12
C ALA A 250 -7.55 10.73 -0.28
N MET A 251 -7.61 11.53 -1.34
CA MET A 251 -6.66 12.62 -1.60
C MET A 251 -6.72 13.74 -0.54
N ALA A 252 -7.86 13.91 0.12
CA ALA A 252 -8.06 14.92 1.16
C ALA A 252 -7.49 14.52 2.52
N GLN A 253 -7.15 13.25 2.74
CA GLN A 253 -6.57 12.80 4.01
C GLN A 253 -5.13 13.31 4.15
N ASP A 254 -4.78 13.72 5.37
CA ASP A 254 -3.46 14.26 5.71
C ASP A 254 -2.65 13.27 6.56
N PHE A 255 -1.61 12.71 5.95
CA PHE A 255 -0.62 11.85 6.59
C PHE A 255 0.78 12.50 6.63
N ALA A 256 0.86 13.83 6.71
CA ALA A 256 2.15 14.51 6.83
C ALA A 256 2.92 14.09 8.08
N TRP A 257 4.27 14.11 8.01
CA TRP A 257 5.15 13.80 9.14
C TRP A 257 4.89 14.67 10.37
N GLU A 258 4.35 15.87 10.19
CA GLU A 258 3.98 16.79 11.29
C GLU A 258 2.94 16.16 12.21
N ASN A 259 2.04 15.33 11.72
CA ASN A 259 1.06 14.61 12.52
C ASN A 259 1.75 13.58 13.42
N SER A 260 2.62 12.74 12.84
CA SER A 260 3.42 11.76 13.60
C SER A 260 4.33 12.43 14.61
N ALA A 261 4.99 13.54 14.25
CA ALA A 261 5.87 14.28 15.14
C ALA A 261 5.13 14.81 16.38
N ARG A 262 3.87 15.28 16.23
CA ARG A 262 3.05 15.69 17.39
C ARG A 262 2.78 14.55 18.37
N GLU A 263 2.53 13.33 17.86
CA GLU A 263 2.36 12.15 18.70
C GLU A 263 3.64 11.77 19.44
N TYR A 264 4.81 11.82 18.77
CA TYR A 264 6.11 11.62 19.45
C TYR A 264 6.37 12.68 20.52
N LEU A 265 6.06 13.95 20.25
CA LEU A 265 6.19 15.03 21.25
C LEU A 265 5.27 14.82 22.45
N ARG A 266 4.08 14.26 22.26
CA ARG A 266 3.18 13.89 23.38
C ARG A 266 3.84 12.84 24.27
N VAL A 267 4.39 11.77 23.68
CA VAL A 267 5.11 10.72 24.43
C VAL A 267 6.30 11.30 25.22
N TYR A 268 7.08 12.20 24.62
CA TYR A 268 8.21 12.84 25.31
C TYR A 268 7.76 13.73 26.48
N ARG A 269 6.67 14.48 26.34
CA ARG A 269 6.11 15.31 27.44
C ARG A 269 5.63 14.46 28.60
N GLU A 270 4.99 13.32 28.33
CA GLU A 270 4.57 12.36 29.37
C GLU A 270 5.75 11.77 30.16
N LEU A 271 6.97 11.78 29.60
CA LEU A 271 8.19 11.30 30.27
C LEU A 271 8.86 12.38 31.12
N GLN A 272 8.51 13.65 30.92
CA GLN A 272 9.10 14.80 31.63
C GLN A 272 8.27 15.24 32.82
N GLY A 273 6.99 14.91 32.87
CA GLY A 273 6.04 15.24 33.94
C GLY A 273 5.84 14.14 34.93
#